data_3cf23106c05447a7e2ee14c8ca476953
#
_entry.id   3cf23106c05447a7e2ee14c8ca476953
#
_cell.length_a   1.000
_cell.length_b   1.000
_cell.length_c   1.000
_cell.angle_alpha   90.00
_cell.angle_beta   90.00
_cell.angle_gamma   90.00
#
_symmetry.space_group_name_H-M   'P 1'
#
loop_
_entity.id
_entity.type
_entity.pdbx_description
1 polymer ?
#
loop_
_entity_poly.entity_id
_entity_poly.type
_entity_poly.pdbx_seq_one_letter_code
_entity_poly.pdbx_strand_id
1 'polypeptide(L)'
;MTINIEPLHLERSNFAGLLSGVSVANGISKEDATKIEDGMNHFAVLVLRDQQITDDQQFAFSEHFGPMEQATGDPDKSATRRLSMNVNDISNLDENGGVMAIDDRRALFSLGNRLWHSDSSFKQTPAKFSLLSARKIPASGGNTQFADMRAAWDALAPEIQVECMGKICDHSQLYSRGLLGFSEWTEAEIDFNQPVPQRLVRRHAGSGRLSLYLSAHAGAIHGQSKPVARVFLQELNEHATQQQFVYSHQWRSNDLVIWDNRATMHRATRYDSEEVRDL
;
A
#
# COMPACT_ATOMS: atom_id res chain seq x y z
N MET A 1 29.51 -3.09 -1.82
CA MET A 1 29.03 -3.28 -0.44
C MET A 1 28.20 -4.55 -0.43
N THR A 2 28.16 -5.30 0.67
CA THR A 2 27.35 -6.52 0.75
C THR A 2 25.96 -6.16 1.26
N ILE A 3 24.92 -6.59 0.53
CA ILE A 3 23.53 -6.44 0.98
C ILE A 3 23.34 -7.27 2.25
N ASN A 4 22.74 -6.65 3.26
CA ASN A 4 22.31 -7.30 4.49
C ASN A 4 20.86 -6.93 4.79
N ILE A 5 20.04 -7.90 5.20
CA ILE A 5 18.64 -7.69 5.57
C ILE A 5 18.41 -8.30 6.94
N GLU A 6 18.04 -7.47 7.90
CA GLU A 6 17.82 -7.86 9.28
C GLU A 6 16.39 -7.55 9.71
N PRO A 7 15.76 -8.34 10.59
CA PRO A 7 14.44 -8.01 11.12
C PRO A 7 14.49 -6.69 11.90
N LEU A 8 13.52 -5.81 11.69
CA LEU A 8 13.37 -4.57 12.46
C LEU A 8 12.93 -4.86 13.92
N HIS A 9 12.24 -5.96 14.13
CA HIS A 9 11.78 -6.41 15.44
C HIS A 9 12.05 -7.90 15.62
N LEU A 10 12.86 -8.26 16.62
CA LEU A 10 13.21 -9.65 16.91
C LEU A 10 12.00 -10.52 17.25
N GLU A 11 11.00 -9.93 17.89
CA GLU A 11 9.72 -10.59 18.25
C GLU A 11 8.88 -10.97 17.02
N ARG A 12 9.12 -10.31 15.88
CA ARG A 12 8.45 -10.51 14.58
C ARG A 12 9.49 -10.63 13.48
N SER A 13 10.39 -11.60 13.64
CA SER A 13 11.55 -11.80 12.78
C SER A 13 11.23 -12.08 11.30
N ASN A 14 9.96 -12.33 10.96
CA ASN A 14 9.51 -12.63 9.61
C ASN A 14 8.68 -11.50 8.98
N PHE A 15 8.61 -10.32 9.64
CA PHE A 15 7.84 -9.19 9.14
C PHE A 15 8.56 -7.86 9.41
N ALA A 16 8.73 -7.08 8.35
CA ALA A 16 9.48 -5.83 8.29
C ALA A 16 10.98 -5.99 8.58
N GLY A 17 11.80 -5.79 7.55
CA GLY A 17 13.26 -5.87 7.58
C GLY A 17 13.92 -4.54 7.30
N LEU A 18 15.12 -4.35 7.87
CA LEU A 18 16.03 -3.26 7.52
C LEU A 18 16.99 -3.77 6.45
N LEU A 19 16.94 -3.15 5.28
CA LEU A 19 17.87 -3.40 4.18
C LEU A 19 19.02 -2.41 4.23
N SER A 20 20.22 -2.90 4.31
CA SER A 20 21.48 -2.12 4.33
C SER A 20 22.45 -2.59 3.26
N GLY A 21 23.52 -1.81 3.03
CA GLY A 21 24.52 -2.11 2.00
C GLY A 21 24.10 -1.80 0.57
N VAL A 22 23.02 -1.03 0.39
CA VAL A 22 22.50 -0.57 -0.92
C VAL A 22 22.51 0.95 -0.97
N SER A 23 22.85 1.49 -2.14
CA SER A 23 22.64 2.89 -2.49
C SER A 23 21.79 2.92 -3.76
N VAL A 24 20.54 3.28 -3.61
CA VAL A 24 19.60 3.36 -4.75
C VAL A 24 20.05 4.40 -5.78
N ALA A 25 20.65 5.50 -5.30
CA ALA A 25 21.17 6.56 -6.16
C ALA A 25 22.27 6.06 -7.14
N ASN A 26 23.01 5.03 -6.76
CA ASN A 26 24.10 4.46 -7.58
C ASN A 26 23.63 3.31 -8.48
N GLY A 27 22.34 2.96 -8.43
CA GLY A 27 21.80 1.77 -9.07
C GLY A 27 22.18 0.47 -8.35
N ILE A 28 21.53 -0.62 -8.73
CA ILE A 28 21.77 -1.96 -8.19
C ILE A 28 22.04 -2.96 -9.31
N SER A 29 22.75 -4.04 -8.99
CA SER A 29 22.94 -5.16 -9.90
C SER A 29 21.68 -6.05 -9.95
N LYS A 30 21.56 -6.88 -10.98
CA LYS A 30 20.49 -7.91 -11.05
C LYS A 30 20.57 -8.90 -9.89
N GLU A 31 21.78 -9.24 -9.43
CA GLU A 31 21.99 -10.11 -8.28
C GLU A 31 21.46 -9.46 -7.00
N ASP A 32 21.72 -8.16 -6.82
CA ASP A 32 21.22 -7.41 -5.67
C ASP A 32 19.69 -7.28 -5.71
N ALA A 33 19.12 -7.05 -6.89
CA ALA A 33 17.67 -7.03 -7.05
C ALA A 33 17.02 -8.37 -6.67
N THR A 34 17.66 -9.50 -7.01
CA THR A 34 17.20 -10.83 -6.61
C THR A 34 17.23 -11.00 -5.09
N LYS A 35 18.34 -10.60 -4.43
CA LYS A 35 18.44 -10.65 -2.96
C LYS A 35 17.39 -9.77 -2.27
N ILE A 36 17.11 -8.58 -2.84
CA ILE A 36 16.05 -7.70 -2.32
C ILE A 36 14.68 -8.36 -2.51
N GLU A 37 14.41 -8.97 -3.65
CA GLU A 37 13.14 -9.68 -3.88
C GLU A 37 12.98 -10.88 -2.94
N ASP A 38 14.04 -11.64 -2.64
CA ASP A 38 14.03 -12.71 -1.64
C ASP A 38 13.74 -12.14 -0.24
N GLY A 39 14.34 -11.00 0.09
CA GLY A 39 14.02 -10.26 1.32
C GLY A 39 12.55 -9.82 1.38
N MET A 40 12.00 -9.32 0.27
CA MET A 40 10.58 -8.97 0.16
C MET A 40 9.67 -10.19 0.34
N ASN A 41 10.03 -11.33 -0.24
CA ASN A 41 9.28 -12.59 -0.08
C ASN A 41 9.24 -13.05 1.38
N HIS A 42 10.29 -12.79 2.15
CA HIS A 42 10.40 -13.13 3.57
C HIS A 42 9.71 -12.09 4.46
N PHE A 43 10.10 -10.82 4.35
CA PHE A 43 9.71 -9.75 5.27
C PHE A 43 8.44 -8.99 4.85
N ALA A 44 8.06 -9.03 3.58
CA ALA A 44 6.96 -8.27 2.95
C ALA A 44 7.07 -6.74 3.03
N VAL A 45 7.89 -6.21 3.93
CA VAL A 45 8.21 -4.77 4.05
C VAL A 45 9.71 -4.64 4.23
N LEU A 46 10.37 -3.82 3.42
CA LEU A 46 11.78 -3.47 3.60
C LEU A 46 11.95 -1.97 3.75
N VAL A 47 12.74 -1.57 4.73
CA VAL A 47 13.11 -0.17 5.00
C VAL A 47 14.56 0.03 4.61
N LEU A 48 14.82 1.02 3.76
CA LEU A 48 16.16 1.51 3.44
C LEU A 48 16.28 2.91 4.04
N ARG A 49 17.29 3.12 4.86
CA ARG A 49 17.57 4.43 5.46
C ARG A 49 18.51 5.25 4.57
N ASP A 50 18.47 6.56 4.72
CA ASP A 50 19.42 7.51 4.14
C ASP A 50 19.56 7.40 2.61
N GLN A 51 18.44 7.18 1.90
CA GLN A 51 18.37 7.12 0.44
C GLN A 51 17.97 8.48 -0.12
N GLN A 52 18.95 9.39 -0.28
CA GLN A 52 18.70 10.65 -0.98
C GLN A 52 18.66 10.38 -2.48
N ILE A 53 17.47 10.27 -3.05
CA ILE A 53 17.22 9.87 -4.44
C ILE A 53 16.29 10.85 -5.17
N THR A 54 16.45 10.92 -6.49
CA THR A 54 15.51 11.58 -7.40
C THR A 54 14.39 10.64 -7.81
N ASP A 55 13.35 11.17 -8.44
CA ASP A 55 12.24 10.37 -9.03
C ASP A 55 12.78 9.38 -10.07
N ASP A 56 13.69 9.82 -10.94
CA ASP A 56 14.28 8.96 -11.96
C ASP A 56 15.09 7.80 -11.37
N GLN A 57 15.82 8.05 -10.27
CA GLN A 57 16.56 7.01 -9.57
C GLN A 57 15.64 6.02 -8.87
N GLN A 58 14.54 6.49 -8.25
CA GLN A 58 13.52 5.61 -7.69
C GLN A 58 12.83 4.79 -8.77
N PHE A 59 12.52 5.40 -9.91
CA PHE A 59 11.92 4.72 -11.05
C PHE A 59 12.84 3.62 -11.59
N ALA A 60 14.11 3.95 -11.88
CA ALA A 60 15.10 2.99 -12.36
C ALA A 60 15.32 1.82 -11.38
N PHE A 61 15.32 2.09 -10.08
CA PHE A 61 15.37 1.06 -9.05
C PHE A 61 14.14 0.15 -9.09
N SER A 62 12.96 0.73 -9.26
CA SER A 62 11.69 0.01 -9.28
C SER A 62 11.56 -0.95 -10.48
N GLU A 63 12.12 -0.58 -11.64
CA GLU A 63 12.09 -1.40 -12.87
C GLU A 63 12.76 -2.78 -12.69
N HIS A 64 13.66 -2.95 -11.73
CA HIS A 64 14.26 -4.24 -11.40
C HIS A 64 13.25 -5.28 -10.91
N PHE A 65 12.10 -4.86 -10.40
CA PHE A 65 11.10 -5.76 -9.76
C PHE A 65 9.91 -6.09 -10.65
N GLY A 66 9.91 -5.58 -11.88
CA GLY A 66 8.87 -5.88 -12.87
C GLY A 66 8.36 -4.64 -13.62
N PRO A 67 7.36 -4.82 -14.49
CA PRO A 67 6.79 -3.71 -15.23
C PRO A 67 6.16 -2.67 -14.30
N MET A 68 6.42 -1.40 -14.60
CA MET A 68 5.92 -0.29 -13.81
C MET A 68 4.43 -0.04 -14.07
N GLU A 69 3.69 0.16 -13.00
CA GLU A 69 2.33 0.65 -13.09
C GLU A 69 2.36 2.18 -13.28
N GLN A 70 1.63 2.68 -14.26
CA GLN A 70 1.47 4.12 -14.40
C GLN A 70 0.55 4.66 -13.30
N ALA A 71 0.88 5.85 -12.81
CA ALA A 71 0.02 6.56 -11.88
C ALA A 71 -1.39 6.70 -12.45
N THR A 72 -2.38 6.55 -11.60
CA THR A 72 -3.76 6.82 -11.97
C THR A 72 -3.91 8.33 -12.19
N GLY A 73 -4.10 8.73 -13.46
CA GLY A 73 -4.40 10.11 -13.80
C GLY A 73 -5.80 10.51 -13.33
N ASP A 74 -6.11 11.80 -13.42
CA ASP A 74 -7.49 12.27 -13.35
C ASP A 74 -8.23 11.77 -14.61
N PRO A 75 -9.29 10.93 -14.49
CA PRO A 75 -10.07 10.47 -15.62
C PRO A 75 -10.66 11.61 -16.45
N ASP A 76 -11.01 12.74 -15.80
CA ASP A 76 -11.54 13.93 -16.45
C ASP A 76 -10.44 14.82 -17.07
N LYS A 77 -9.17 14.49 -16.88
CA LYS A 77 -8.01 15.27 -17.36
C LYS A 77 -8.03 16.75 -16.94
N SER A 78 -8.71 17.08 -15.87
CA SER A 78 -8.90 18.46 -15.40
C SER A 78 -7.81 18.93 -14.46
N ALA A 79 -7.13 18.01 -13.77
CA ALA A 79 -6.13 18.33 -12.76
C ALA A 79 -4.70 18.42 -13.34
N THR A 80 -4.00 19.50 -13.00
CA THR A 80 -2.56 19.63 -13.24
C THR A 80 -1.82 18.78 -12.22
N ARG A 81 -0.87 17.96 -12.67
CA ARG A 81 -0.06 17.11 -11.79
C ARG A 81 1.25 17.80 -11.43
N ARG A 82 1.67 17.69 -10.18
CA ARG A 82 2.98 18.14 -9.70
C ARG A 82 4.11 17.22 -10.20
N LEU A 83 3.86 15.91 -10.22
CA LEU A 83 4.82 14.87 -10.62
C LEU A 83 4.42 14.22 -11.95
N SER A 84 5.38 13.57 -12.60
CA SER A 84 5.19 12.82 -13.85
C SER A 84 4.23 11.63 -13.66
N MET A 85 3.72 11.07 -14.76
CA MET A 85 2.86 9.87 -14.74
C MET A 85 3.57 8.60 -14.27
N ASN A 86 4.89 8.63 -14.10
CA ASN A 86 5.68 7.51 -13.61
C ASN A 86 5.69 7.41 -12.09
N VAL A 87 5.22 8.45 -11.38
CA VAL A 87 5.26 8.53 -9.92
C VAL A 87 3.90 8.97 -9.38
N ASN A 88 3.40 8.28 -8.36
CA ASN A 88 2.24 8.73 -7.59
C ASN A 88 2.67 9.78 -6.57
N ASP A 89 1.95 10.88 -6.53
CA ASP A 89 2.15 11.95 -5.56
C ASP A 89 1.40 11.61 -4.26
N ILE A 90 2.14 11.22 -3.23
CA ILE A 90 1.59 10.91 -1.90
C ILE A 90 1.95 12.04 -0.93
N SER A 91 1.51 13.22 -1.25
CA SER A 91 1.75 14.43 -0.46
C SER A 91 0.45 15.16 -0.13
N ASN A 92 0.54 16.19 0.72
CA ASN A 92 -0.52 17.18 0.92
C ASN A 92 -0.23 18.48 0.16
N LEU A 93 0.52 18.40 -0.96
CA LEU A 93 0.94 19.55 -1.74
C LEU A 93 0.08 19.71 -3.01
N ASP A 94 -0.19 20.97 -3.35
CA ASP A 94 -0.80 21.35 -4.63
C ASP A 94 0.26 21.34 -5.76
N GLU A 95 -0.15 21.68 -6.97
CA GLU A 95 0.71 21.74 -8.16
C GLU A 95 1.82 22.80 -8.09
N ASN A 96 1.71 23.79 -7.18
CA ASN A 96 2.68 24.85 -6.95
C ASN A 96 3.58 24.55 -5.75
N GLY A 97 3.37 23.43 -5.05
CA GLY A 97 4.11 23.03 -3.87
C GLY A 97 3.64 23.66 -2.57
N GLY A 98 2.48 24.32 -2.57
CA GLY A 98 1.78 24.80 -1.38
C GLY A 98 0.97 23.67 -0.71
N VAL A 99 0.67 23.80 0.58
CA VAL A 99 -0.22 22.86 1.26
C VAL A 99 -1.64 23.03 0.76
N MET A 100 -2.27 21.92 0.34
CA MET A 100 -3.66 21.92 -0.14
C MET A 100 -4.63 22.37 0.97
N ALA A 101 -5.68 23.10 0.59
CA ALA A 101 -6.78 23.41 1.50
C ALA A 101 -7.43 22.11 2.00
N ILE A 102 -7.97 22.15 3.24
CA ILE A 102 -8.56 20.96 3.88
C ILE A 102 -9.80 20.43 3.13
N ASP A 103 -10.48 21.30 2.41
CA ASP A 103 -11.65 21.03 1.57
C ASP A 103 -11.32 20.83 0.08
N ASP A 104 -10.04 20.87 -0.31
CA ASP A 104 -9.61 20.50 -1.66
C ASP A 104 -10.06 19.06 -1.94
N ARG A 105 -10.70 18.83 -3.07
CA ARG A 105 -11.22 17.53 -3.49
C ARG A 105 -10.13 16.44 -3.48
N ARG A 106 -8.88 16.77 -3.88
CA ARG A 106 -7.74 15.86 -3.87
C ARG A 106 -7.34 15.49 -2.43
N ALA A 107 -7.33 16.48 -1.52
CA ALA A 107 -7.08 16.25 -0.09
C ALA A 107 -8.14 15.33 0.50
N LEU A 108 -9.43 15.59 0.24
CA LEU A 108 -10.55 14.74 0.69
C LEU A 108 -10.46 13.32 0.12
N PHE A 109 -10.15 13.19 -1.17
CA PHE A 109 -9.97 11.88 -1.82
C PHE A 109 -8.81 11.09 -1.18
N SER A 110 -7.71 11.79 -0.86
CA SER A 110 -6.50 11.21 -0.26
C SER A 110 -6.72 10.72 1.18
N LEU A 111 -7.81 11.12 1.86
CA LEU A 111 -8.20 10.55 3.15
C LEU A 111 -8.42 9.04 3.08
N GLY A 112 -8.72 8.49 1.91
CA GLY A 112 -8.78 7.06 1.68
C GLY A 112 -7.50 6.31 2.06
N ASN A 113 -6.33 6.96 2.03
CA ASN A 113 -5.05 6.39 2.45
C ASN A 113 -4.95 6.17 3.97
N ARG A 114 -5.91 6.69 4.76
CA ARG A 114 -6.03 6.41 6.20
C ARG A 114 -6.83 5.15 6.50
N LEU A 115 -7.52 4.59 5.52
CA LEU A 115 -8.15 3.28 5.63
C LEU A 115 -7.12 2.19 5.38
N TRP A 116 -7.27 1.04 6.03
CA TRP A 116 -6.45 -0.13 5.72
C TRP A 116 -6.72 -0.63 4.30
N HIS A 117 -5.70 -0.62 3.46
CA HIS A 117 -5.84 -0.97 2.05
C HIS A 117 -4.60 -1.67 1.51
N SER A 118 -4.77 -2.33 0.37
CA SER A 118 -3.71 -2.83 -0.48
C SER A 118 -3.77 -2.02 -1.78
N ASP A 119 -2.62 -1.52 -2.24
CA ASP A 119 -2.57 -0.69 -3.44
C ASP A 119 -3.03 -1.44 -4.67
N SER A 120 -3.68 -0.71 -5.56
CA SER A 120 -4.12 -1.17 -6.88
C SER A 120 -4.99 -2.43 -6.86
N SER A 121 -5.50 -2.84 -5.69
CA SER A 121 -6.38 -4.02 -5.59
C SER A 121 -7.67 -3.89 -6.42
N PHE A 122 -8.03 -2.66 -6.78
CA PHE A 122 -9.14 -2.29 -7.67
C PHE A 122 -8.77 -2.34 -9.16
N LYS A 123 -7.56 -2.78 -9.52
CA LYS A 123 -7.13 -3.01 -10.91
C LYS A 123 -7.14 -4.49 -11.25
N GLN A 124 -7.33 -4.84 -12.52
CA GLN A 124 -7.30 -6.22 -13.01
C GLN A 124 -5.96 -6.89 -12.70
N THR A 125 -4.87 -6.15 -12.86
CA THR A 125 -3.52 -6.57 -12.45
C THR A 125 -3.05 -5.62 -11.35
N PRO A 126 -3.18 -6.01 -10.07
CA PRO A 126 -2.70 -5.20 -8.96
C PRO A 126 -1.18 -5.08 -8.94
N ALA A 127 -0.68 -3.98 -8.40
CA ALA A 127 0.75 -3.79 -8.19
C ALA A 127 1.33 -4.88 -7.28
N LYS A 128 2.50 -5.42 -7.66
CA LYS A 128 3.26 -6.38 -6.85
C LYS A 128 3.84 -5.69 -5.63
N PHE A 129 4.68 -4.70 -5.86
CA PHE A 129 5.32 -3.88 -4.84
C PHE A 129 4.91 -2.43 -4.99
N SER A 130 4.91 -1.71 -3.88
CA SER A 130 4.88 -0.27 -3.85
C SER A 130 6.12 0.25 -3.14
N LEU A 131 6.58 1.41 -3.56
CA LEU A 131 7.75 2.08 -3.02
C LEU A 131 7.38 3.53 -2.68
N LEU A 132 7.81 3.98 -1.50
CA LEU A 132 7.56 5.34 -1.04
C LEU A 132 8.85 5.93 -0.48
N SER A 133 9.26 7.11 -0.97
CA SER A 133 10.47 7.80 -0.51
C SER A 133 10.14 9.09 0.22
N ALA A 134 10.66 9.23 1.46
CA ALA A 134 10.38 10.38 2.31
C ALA A 134 11.27 11.57 1.98
N ARG A 135 10.68 12.66 1.48
CA ARG A 135 11.34 13.94 1.15
C ARG A 135 11.17 14.96 2.25
N LYS A 136 9.92 15.18 2.66
CA LYS A 136 9.59 16.01 3.82
C LYS A 136 8.60 15.26 4.71
N ILE A 137 8.85 15.29 5.98
CA ILE A 137 8.03 14.61 6.99
C ILE A 137 7.53 15.64 8.01
N PRO A 138 6.31 15.48 8.55
CA PRO A 138 5.82 16.32 9.62
C PRO A 138 6.62 16.08 10.92
N ALA A 139 6.62 17.07 11.81
CA ALA A 139 7.33 16.99 13.08
C ALA A 139 6.83 15.84 13.97
N SER A 140 5.53 15.49 13.84
CA SER A 140 4.94 14.39 14.58
C SER A 140 3.82 13.69 13.80
N GLY A 141 3.59 12.41 14.07
CA GLY A 141 2.57 11.62 13.38
C GLY A 141 2.97 11.24 11.96
N GLY A 142 1.98 10.99 11.10
CA GLY A 142 2.20 10.66 9.67
C GLY A 142 2.87 9.32 9.41
N ASN A 143 2.97 8.44 10.42
CA ASN A 143 3.52 7.10 10.27
C ASN A 143 2.73 6.33 9.22
N THR A 144 3.37 5.36 8.58
CA THR A 144 2.68 4.35 7.79
C THR A 144 2.66 3.03 8.57
N GLN A 145 1.47 2.49 8.75
CA GLN A 145 1.27 1.18 9.38
C GLN A 145 1.10 0.12 8.31
N PHE A 146 1.75 -1.03 8.50
CA PHE A 146 1.68 -2.21 7.65
C PHE A 146 1.17 -3.39 8.47
N ALA A 147 0.24 -4.18 7.93
CA ALA A 147 -0.30 -5.37 8.58
C ALA A 147 0.07 -6.62 7.76
N ASP A 148 0.66 -7.65 8.40
CA ASP A 148 1.03 -8.91 7.74
C ASP A 148 -0.20 -9.80 7.53
N MET A 149 -0.68 -9.83 6.30
CA MET A 149 -1.86 -10.62 5.91
C MET A 149 -1.59 -12.13 5.91
N ARG A 150 -0.35 -12.56 5.89
CA ARG A 150 0.06 -13.97 6.00
C ARG A 150 -0.05 -14.42 7.46
N ALA A 151 0.48 -13.63 8.39
CA ALA A 151 0.37 -13.91 9.82
C ALA A 151 -1.10 -13.82 10.31
N ALA A 152 -1.84 -12.85 9.80
CA ALA A 152 -3.27 -12.73 10.07
C ALA A 152 -4.05 -13.96 9.59
N TRP A 153 -3.73 -14.48 8.39
CA TRP A 153 -4.31 -15.73 7.90
C TRP A 153 -3.99 -16.92 8.82
N ASP A 154 -2.72 -17.10 9.16
CA ASP A 154 -2.27 -18.23 9.98
C ASP A 154 -2.92 -18.25 11.38
N ALA A 155 -3.33 -17.08 11.88
CA ALA A 155 -3.96 -16.90 13.20
C ALA A 155 -5.51 -16.96 13.17
N LEU A 156 -6.13 -17.09 11.99
CA LEU A 156 -7.58 -17.28 11.90
C LEU A 156 -7.99 -18.66 12.44
N ALA A 157 -9.15 -18.71 13.10
CA ALA A 157 -9.78 -19.98 13.47
C ALA A 157 -10.01 -20.84 12.21
N PRO A 158 -9.82 -22.18 12.29
CA PRO A 158 -9.90 -23.06 11.13
C PRO A 158 -11.23 -22.97 10.37
N GLU A 159 -12.34 -22.79 11.07
CA GLU A 159 -13.68 -22.61 10.49
C GLU A 159 -13.78 -21.34 9.66
N ILE A 160 -13.16 -20.25 10.10
CA ILE A 160 -13.12 -18.99 9.35
C ILE A 160 -12.18 -19.12 8.13
N GLN A 161 -11.05 -19.83 8.28
CA GLN A 161 -10.18 -20.14 7.14
C GLN A 161 -10.94 -20.90 6.05
N VAL A 162 -11.70 -21.93 6.44
CA VAL A 162 -12.56 -22.69 5.51
C VAL A 162 -13.58 -21.77 4.85
N GLU A 163 -14.22 -20.90 5.64
CA GLU A 163 -15.19 -19.94 5.10
C GLU A 163 -14.58 -18.96 4.10
N CYS A 164 -13.35 -18.50 4.31
CA CYS A 164 -12.66 -17.58 3.41
C CYS A 164 -12.26 -18.23 2.08
N MET A 165 -11.98 -19.54 2.09
CA MET A 165 -11.44 -20.23 0.92
C MET A 165 -12.40 -20.18 -0.27
N GLY A 166 -11.86 -19.82 -1.44
CA GLY A 166 -12.61 -19.75 -2.69
C GLY A 166 -13.48 -18.51 -2.85
N LYS A 167 -13.66 -17.67 -1.81
CA LYS A 167 -14.44 -16.43 -1.93
C LYS A 167 -13.77 -15.46 -2.90
N ILE A 168 -14.61 -14.74 -3.68
CA ILE A 168 -14.21 -13.67 -4.59
C ILE A 168 -14.88 -12.39 -4.10
N CYS A 169 -14.06 -11.34 -3.95
CA CYS A 169 -14.50 -10.01 -3.51
C CYS A 169 -14.37 -9.02 -4.65
N ASP A 170 -15.32 -8.12 -4.78
CA ASP A 170 -15.23 -7.00 -5.71
C ASP A 170 -14.53 -5.82 -5.04
N HIS A 171 -13.45 -5.35 -5.65
CA HIS A 171 -12.66 -4.22 -5.19
C HIS A 171 -12.88 -3.00 -6.09
N SER A 172 -13.17 -1.85 -5.46
CA SER A 172 -13.34 -0.56 -6.16
C SER A 172 -12.99 0.60 -5.23
N GLN A 173 -12.46 1.68 -5.78
CA GLN A 173 -12.27 2.93 -5.02
C GLN A 173 -13.61 3.55 -4.60
N LEU A 174 -14.68 3.32 -5.36
CA LEU A 174 -16.03 3.76 -4.99
C LEU A 174 -16.44 3.26 -3.60
N TYR A 175 -16.05 2.02 -3.24
CA TYR A 175 -16.37 1.47 -1.93
C TYR A 175 -15.58 2.14 -0.82
N SER A 176 -14.27 2.25 -0.98
CA SER A 176 -13.41 2.82 0.06
C SER A 176 -13.70 4.30 0.31
N ARG A 177 -13.93 5.08 -0.72
CA ARG A 177 -14.27 6.50 -0.59
C ARG A 177 -15.69 6.68 -0.05
N GLY A 178 -16.61 5.80 -0.45
CA GLY A 178 -17.97 5.76 0.12
C GLY A 178 -18.00 5.51 1.63
N LEU A 179 -17.03 4.74 2.19
CA LEU A 179 -16.89 4.57 3.63
C LEU A 179 -16.58 5.90 4.36
N LEU A 180 -15.98 6.86 3.67
CA LEU A 180 -15.67 8.19 4.18
C LEU A 180 -16.77 9.22 3.86
N GLY A 181 -17.86 8.78 3.22
CA GLY A 181 -18.95 9.67 2.78
C GLY A 181 -18.66 10.44 1.49
N PHE A 182 -17.56 10.11 0.78
CA PHE A 182 -17.27 10.72 -0.51
C PHE A 182 -18.24 10.17 -1.56
N SER A 183 -19.03 11.08 -2.19
CA SER A 183 -20.09 10.73 -3.14
C SER A 183 -20.03 11.53 -4.43
N GLU A 184 -19.12 12.49 -4.53
CA GLU A 184 -18.98 13.39 -5.68
C GLU A 184 -18.14 12.75 -6.78
N TRP A 185 -18.77 11.83 -7.53
CA TRP A 185 -18.15 11.13 -8.64
C TRP A 185 -18.70 11.64 -9.96
N THR A 186 -17.80 11.88 -10.92
CA THR A 186 -18.19 12.06 -12.32
C THR A 186 -18.51 10.71 -12.98
N GLU A 187 -19.23 10.72 -14.11
CA GLU A 187 -19.51 9.50 -14.87
C GLU A 187 -18.21 8.80 -15.29
N ALA A 188 -17.22 9.57 -15.76
CA ALA A 188 -15.89 9.03 -16.15
C ALA A 188 -15.18 8.34 -14.99
N GLU A 189 -15.24 8.91 -13.79
CA GLU A 189 -14.66 8.28 -12.59
C GLU A 189 -15.41 7.02 -12.18
N ILE A 190 -16.74 7.00 -12.28
CA ILE A 190 -17.54 5.79 -12.01
C ILE A 190 -17.17 4.69 -12.99
N ASP A 191 -17.06 4.99 -14.28
CA ASP A 191 -16.68 4.03 -15.31
C ASP A 191 -15.24 3.51 -15.11
N PHE A 192 -14.32 4.39 -14.74
CA PHE A 192 -12.92 4.01 -14.45
C PHE A 192 -12.79 3.13 -13.19
N ASN A 193 -13.64 3.35 -12.18
CA ASN A 193 -13.58 2.66 -10.89
C ASN A 193 -14.58 1.49 -10.78
N GLN A 194 -15.00 0.89 -11.91
CA GLN A 194 -15.85 -0.30 -11.88
C GLN A 194 -15.22 -1.41 -11.02
N PRO A 195 -16.04 -2.16 -10.26
CA PRO A 195 -15.53 -3.21 -9.37
C PRO A 195 -14.75 -4.29 -10.11
N VAL A 196 -13.63 -4.70 -9.53
CA VAL A 196 -12.76 -5.74 -10.06
C VAL A 196 -12.76 -6.95 -9.11
N PRO A 197 -13.02 -8.18 -9.61
CA PRO A 197 -13.04 -9.37 -8.78
C PRO A 197 -11.63 -9.80 -8.38
N GLN A 198 -11.45 -10.06 -7.08
CA GLN A 198 -10.20 -10.52 -6.47
C GLN A 198 -10.48 -11.71 -5.54
N ARG A 199 -9.58 -12.70 -5.52
CA ARG A 199 -9.68 -13.79 -4.54
C ARG A 199 -9.38 -13.25 -3.14
N LEU A 200 -10.23 -13.59 -2.16
CA LEU A 200 -10.07 -13.19 -0.75
C LEU A 200 -8.82 -13.83 -0.12
N VAL A 201 -8.49 -15.04 -0.53
CA VAL A 201 -7.29 -15.77 -0.07
C VAL A 201 -6.42 -16.08 -1.28
N ARG A 202 -5.13 -15.79 -1.17
CA ARG A 202 -4.13 -16.03 -2.21
C ARG A 202 -2.94 -16.80 -1.66
N ARG A 203 -2.34 -17.66 -2.48
CA ARG A 203 -1.01 -18.18 -2.20
C ARG A 203 0.02 -17.16 -2.67
N HIS A 204 0.82 -16.66 -1.75
CA HIS A 204 1.92 -15.75 -2.06
C HIS A 204 3.04 -16.52 -2.77
N ALA A 205 3.32 -16.18 -4.03
CA ALA A 205 4.20 -16.97 -4.90
C ALA A 205 5.63 -17.13 -4.34
N GLY A 206 6.20 -16.03 -3.77
CA GLY A 206 7.57 -16.04 -3.29
C GLY A 206 7.76 -16.80 -1.97
N SER A 207 6.84 -16.68 -1.01
CA SER A 207 6.95 -17.37 0.29
C SER A 207 6.20 -18.70 0.36
N GLY A 208 5.34 -19.01 -0.60
CA GLY A 208 4.47 -20.18 -0.59
C GLY A 208 3.33 -20.16 0.45
N ARG A 209 3.29 -19.14 1.35
CA ARG A 209 2.28 -18.99 2.39
C ARG A 209 0.93 -18.54 1.79
N LEU A 210 -0.16 -18.88 2.48
CA LEU A 210 -1.45 -18.25 2.21
C LEU A 210 -1.48 -16.87 2.85
N SER A 211 -2.23 -15.96 2.21
CA SER A 211 -2.39 -14.57 2.63
C SER A 211 -3.84 -14.16 2.42
N LEU A 212 -4.40 -13.45 3.37
CA LEU A 212 -5.62 -12.69 3.13
C LEU A 212 -5.34 -11.59 2.11
N TYR A 213 -6.30 -11.32 1.23
CA TYR A 213 -6.22 -10.19 0.30
C TYR A 213 -7.38 -9.23 0.57
N LEU A 214 -7.24 -8.52 1.69
CA LEU A 214 -8.18 -7.53 2.19
C LEU A 214 -7.80 -6.13 1.72
N SER A 215 -8.77 -5.25 1.70
CA SER A 215 -8.59 -3.83 1.43
C SER A 215 -9.88 -3.09 1.76
N ALA A 216 -9.81 -1.82 2.14
CA ALA A 216 -10.98 -0.93 2.16
C ALA A 216 -11.69 -0.85 0.79
N HIS A 217 -11.03 -1.24 -0.28
CA HIS A 217 -11.61 -1.33 -1.62
C HIS A 217 -12.56 -2.52 -1.78
N ALA A 218 -12.48 -3.56 -0.93
CA ALA A 218 -13.36 -4.73 -0.97
C ALA A 218 -14.76 -4.37 -0.46
N GLY A 219 -15.76 -4.36 -1.34
CA GLY A 219 -17.10 -3.88 -1.02
C GLY A 219 -18.20 -4.93 -1.10
N ALA A 220 -17.95 -6.05 -1.76
CA ALA A 220 -18.91 -7.13 -1.95
C ALA A 220 -18.20 -8.49 -2.03
N ILE A 221 -18.92 -9.56 -1.73
CA ILE A 221 -18.48 -10.95 -1.92
C ILE A 221 -19.49 -11.63 -2.86
N HIS A 222 -19.00 -12.31 -3.90
CA HIS A 222 -19.85 -13.00 -4.84
C HIS A 222 -20.73 -14.05 -4.12
N GLY A 223 -22.01 -14.06 -4.47
CA GLY A 223 -22.98 -14.99 -3.88
C GLY A 223 -23.50 -14.59 -2.49
N GLN A 224 -23.10 -13.43 -1.95
CA GLN A 224 -23.59 -12.92 -0.67
C GLN A 224 -24.35 -11.60 -0.85
N SER A 225 -25.32 -11.33 0.03
CA SER A 225 -25.91 -10.00 0.11
C SER A 225 -24.88 -8.97 0.62
N LYS A 226 -24.96 -7.73 0.14
CA LYS A 226 -24.01 -6.67 0.54
C LYS A 226 -23.87 -6.49 2.05
N PRO A 227 -24.96 -6.47 2.87
CA PRO A 227 -24.81 -6.33 4.32
C PRO A 227 -24.02 -7.48 4.95
N VAL A 228 -24.28 -8.72 4.58
CA VAL A 228 -23.59 -9.91 5.08
C VAL A 228 -22.10 -9.87 4.69
N ALA A 229 -21.82 -9.61 3.41
CA ALA A 229 -20.45 -9.47 2.93
C ALA A 229 -19.67 -8.35 3.68
N ARG A 230 -20.32 -7.21 3.93
CA ARG A 230 -19.70 -6.06 4.62
C ARG A 230 -19.36 -6.38 6.07
N VAL A 231 -20.25 -7.02 6.80
CA VAL A 231 -19.99 -7.45 8.19
C VAL A 231 -18.82 -8.42 8.21
N PHE A 232 -18.83 -9.45 7.36
CA PHE A 232 -17.75 -10.44 7.31
C PHE A 232 -16.38 -9.80 6.93
N LEU A 233 -16.36 -8.92 5.93
CA LEU A 233 -15.12 -8.20 5.56
C LEU A 233 -14.62 -7.27 6.67
N GLN A 234 -15.54 -6.65 7.44
CA GLN A 234 -15.18 -5.83 8.59
C GLN A 234 -14.55 -6.68 9.71
N GLU A 235 -15.15 -7.80 10.07
CA GLU A 235 -14.62 -8.74 11.08
C GLU A 235 -13.22 -9.24 10.69
N LEU A 236 -13.03 -9.63 9.43
CA LEU A 236 -11.70 -10.01 8.92
C LEU A 236 -10.69 -8.86 8.98
N ASN A 237 -11.12 -7.63 8.66
CA ASN A 237 -10.25 -6.46 8.72
C ASN A 237 -9.85 -6.13 10.17
N GLU A 238 -10.79 -6.20 11.12
CA GLU A 238 -10.53 -6.00 12.55
C GLU A 238 -9.56 -7.06 13.09
N HIS A 239 -9.74 -8.33 12.70
CA HIS A 239 -8.81 -9.40 13.04
C HIS A 239 -7.41 -9.12 12.46
N ALA A 240 -7.32 -8.84 11.16
CA ALA A 240 -6.06 -8.73 10.43
C ALA A 240 -5.25 -7.45 10.79
N THR A 241 -5.88 -6.48 11.44
CA THR A 241 -5.23 -5.22 11.83
C THR A 241 -4.99 -5.09 13.33
N GLN A 242 -5.08 -6.20 14.08
CA GLN A 242 -4.67 -6.25 15.47
C GLN A 242 -3.18 -5.95 15.61
N GLN A 243 -2.80 -5.34 16.71
CA GLN A 243 -1.43 -4.82 16.91
C GLN A 243 -0.34 -5.89 16.75
N GLN A 244 -0.65 -7.14 17.06
CA GLN A 244 0.28 -8.26 16.89
C GLN A 244 0.69 -8.49 15.42
N PHE A 245 -0.09 -8.07 14.44
CA PHE A 245 0.21 -8.18 13.01
C PHE A 245 0.74 -6.89 12.40
N VAL A 246 0.79 -5.78 13.16
CA VAL A 246 1.06 -4.44 12.63
C VAL A 246 2.47 -3.98 12.94
N TYR A 247 3.21 -3.59 11.92
CA TYR A 247 4.42 -2.79 11.99
C TYR A 247 4.07 -1.33 11.72
N SER A 248 4.53 -0.41 12.56
CA SER A 248 4.35 1.04 12.38
C SER A 248 5.68 1.69 12.03
N HIS A 249 5.82 2.11 10.78
CA HIS A 249 7.00 2.81 10.31
C HIS A 249 6.97 4.28 10.69
N GLN A 250 7.90 4.69 11.52
CA GLN A 250 8.16 6.09 11.80
C GLN A 250 9.17 6.62 10.78
N TRP A 251 8.70 7.51 9.93
CA TRP A 251 9.48 8.07 8.84
C TRP A 251 10.65 8.91 9.33
N ARG A 252 11.77 8.81 8.61
CA ARG A 252 12.89 9.75 8.65
C ARG A 252 13.07 10.31 7.24
N SER A 253 13.58 11.54 7.13
CA SER A 253 13.93 12.08 5.80
C SER A 253 14.88 11.13 5.08
N ASN A 254 14.67 10.96 3.78
CA ASN A 254 15.40 10.04 2.91
C ASN A 254 15.22 8.54 3.23
N ASP A 255 14.18 8.15 3.97
CA ASP A 255 13.78 6.75 4.01
C ASP A 255 13.17 6.35 2.65
N LEU A 256 13.49 5.16 2.18
CA LEU A 256 12.76 4.45 1.14
C LEU A 256 12.15 3.20 1.77
N VAL A 257 10.85 3.02 1.64
CA VAL A 257 10.14 1.84 2.10
C VAL A 257 9.51 1.11 0.92
N ILE A 258 9.72 -0.20 0.87
CA ILE A 258 9.13 -1.10 -0.13
C ILE A 258 8.18 -2.04 0.58
N TRP A 259 6.99 -2.29 0.03
CA TRP A 259 6.08 -3.30 0.58
C TRP A 259 5.41 -4.13 -0.50
N ASP A 260 5.04 -5.36 -0.13
CA ASP A 260 4.39 -6.33 -0.99
C ASP A 260 2.87 -6.25 -0.82
N ASN A 261 2.18 -5.71 -1.81
CA ASN A 261 0.73 -5.56 -1.80
C ASN A 261 -0.03 -6.90 -1.78
N ARG A 262 0.63 -8.00 -2.10
CA ARG A 262 0.06 -9.34 -2.09
C ARG A 262 0.03 -9.96 -0.68
N ALA A 263 0.81 -9.40 0.23
CA ALA A 263 1.04 -9.92 1.57
C ALA A 263 0.78 -8.90 2.68
N THR A 264 0.47 -7.64 2.34
CA THR A 264 0.23 -6.57 3.32
C THR A 264 -1.00 -5.75 3.00
N MET A 265 -1.65 -5.24 4.05
CA MET A 265 -2.38 -3.98 3.99
C MET A 265 -1.56 -2.88 4.65
N HIS A 266 -1.82 -1.63 4.27
CA HIS A 266 -1.19 -0.49 4.91
C HIS A 266 -2.16 0.68 5.05
N ARG A 267 -1.77 1.65 5.91
CA ARG A 267 -2.48 2.92 6.05
C ARG A 267 -1.55 4.02 6.56
N ALA A 268 -1.86 5.26 6.19
CA ALA A 268 -1.26 6.43 6.83
C ALA A 268 -1.94 6.73 8.17
N THR A 269 -1.19 7.18 9.16
CA THR A 269 -1.73 7.70 10.42
C THR A 269 -1.92 9.21 10.36
N ARG A 270 -2.65 9.77 11.33
CA ARG A 270 -2.90 11.21 11.42
C ARG A 270 -1.59 11.98 11.65
N TYR A 271 -1.50 13.17 11.08
CA TYR A 271 -0.50 14.21 11.30
C TYR A 271 -1.17 15.57 11.19
N ASP A 272 -0.46 16.64 11.55
CA ASP A 272 -0.97 17.98 11.36
C ASP A 272 -1.02 18.31 9.85
N SER A 273 -2.22 18.55 9.33
CA SER A 273 -2.45 18.81 7.90
C SER A 273 -1.86 20.13 7.41
N GLU A 274 -1.49 21.05 8.29
CA GLU A 274 -0.81 22.29 7.96
C GLU A 274 0.70 22.09 7.75
N GLU A 275 1.26 20.99 8.27
CA GLU A 275 2.64 20.62 8.03
C GLU A 275 2.81 19.90 6.69
N VAL A 276 3.91 20.17 5.99
CA VAL A 276 4.25 19.51 4.74
C VAL A 276 4.57 18.03 4.99
N ARG A 277 3.87 17.16 4.26
CA ARG A 277 4.18 15.74 4.14
C ARG A 277 4.35 15.41 2.67
N ASP A 278 5.58 15.09 2.25
CA ASP A 278 5.97 14.77 0.86
C ASP A 278 6.73 13.44 0.85
N LEU A 279 6.04 12.38 0.40
CA LEU A 279 6.56 11.02 0.34
C LEU A 279 6.50 10.46 -1.08
#